data_c5003e60852de10d89c61d6c152787b8
#
_entry.id   c5003e60852de10d89c61d6c152787b8
#
_cell.length_a   1.000
_cell.length_b   1.000
_cell.length_c   1.000
_cell.angle_alpha   90.00
_cell.angle_beta   90.00
_cell.angle_gamma   90.00
#
_symmetry.space_group_name_H-M   'P 1'
#
loop_
_entity.id
_entity.type
_entity.pdbx_description
1 polymer ?
#
loop_
_entity_poly.entity_id
_entity_poly.type
_entity_poly.pdbx_seq_one_letter_code
_entity_poly.pdbx_strand_id
1 'polypeptide(L)'
;MIDVDFKRKGQKIMEHLIIERTVTEDMLAVNVGSGCLRVLATPTAIALMEEASTKIADTLLSEEITTVGTLVNIEHISPSPIGAKIRVESTLVETDGRIFKFDVKAYDDVCLIAQGVHNRVSVKKEKFQSKADEKLGKV
;
A
#
# COMPACT_ATOMS: atom_id res chain seq x y z
N MET A 1 5.73 14.93 18.51
CA MET A 1 4.83 13.91 17.98
C MET A 1 3.41 14.39 18.02
N ILE A 2 2.75 14.31 16.93
CA ILE A 2 1.36 14.70 16.88
C ILE A 2 0.49 13.66 17.52
N ASP A 3 -0.48 14.14 18.24
CA ASP A 3 -1.47 13.30 18.82
C ASP A 3 -2.38 12.78 17.73
N VAL A 4 -2.29 11.51 17.48
CA VAL A 4 -3.23 10.87 16.62
C VAL A 4 -4.12 10.00 17.46
N ASP A 5 -5.22 9.62 16.89
CA ASP A 5 -6.08 8.65 17.54
C ASP A 5 -5.45 7.28 17.40
N PHE A 6 -4.38 7.06 18.13
CA PHE A 6 -3.79 5.74 18.20
C PHE A 6 -4.78 4.80 18.88
N LYS A 7 -4.75 3.56 18.48
CA LYS A 7 -5.51 2.54 19.15
C LYS A 7 -5.06 2.46 20.60
N ARG A 8 -5.96 2.03 21.44
CA ARG A 8 -5.76 2.03 22.89
C ARG A 8 -4.49 1.35 23.33
N LYS A 9 -4.05 1.73 24.51
CA LYS A 9 -2.94 1.08 25.19
C LYS A 9 -3.15 -0.43 25.24
N GLY A 10 -2.07 -1.16 25.11
CA GLY A 10 -2.09 -2.62 25.15
C GLY A 10 -2.26 -3.26 23.80
N GLN A 11 -2.66 -2.52 22.78
CA GLN A 11 -2.74 -3.06 21.44
C GLN A 11 -1.37 -3.03 20.78
N LYS A 12 -1.08 -4.08 20.04
CA LYS A 12 0.17 -4.18 19.32
C LYS A 12 0.23 -3.12 18.22
N ILE A 13 1.31 -2.37 18.20
CA ILE A 13 1.59 -1.41 17.13
C ILE A 13 2.48 -2.10 16.12
N MET A 14 2.05 -2.10 14.87
CA MET A 14 2.79 -2.74 13.79
C MET A 14 3.52 -1.67 12.99
N GLU A 15 4.85 -1.77 12.91
CA GLU A 15 5.67 -0.85 12.13
C GLU A 15 6.20 -1.48 10.85
N HIS A 16 6.09 -2.79 10.73
CA HIS A 16 6.61 -3.54 9.61
C HIS A 16 5.64 -4.67 9.27
N LEU A 17 5.41 -4.89 7.99
CA LEU A 17 4.53 -5.97 7.57
C LEU A 17 5.04 -6.58 6.28
N ILE A 18 4.96 -7.90 6.21
CA ILE A 18 5.27 -8.65 5.01
C ILE A 18 3.98 -9.34 4.57
N ILE A 19 3.63 -9.18 3.29
CA ILE A 19 2.53 -9.93 2.71
C ILE A 19 3.06 -10.74 1.53
N GLU A 20 2.42 -11.86 1.27
CA GLU A 20 2.83 -12.75 0.18
C GLU A 20 1.67 -13.03 -0.75
N ARG A 21 1.96 -13.07 -2.05
CA ARG A 21 0.98 -13.38 -3.09
C ARG A 21 1.68 -14.16 -4.19
N THR A 22 0.93 -15.02 -4.84
CA THR A 22 1.42 -15.72 -6.04
C THR A 22 0.89 -14.96 -7.25
N VAL A 23 1.73 -14.73 -8.25
CA VAL A 23 1.32 -14.02 -9.47
C VAL A 23 0.30 -14.84 -10.22
N THR A 24 -0.91 -14.31 -10.39
CA THR A 24 -2.02 -14.92 -11.12
C THR A 24 -2.28 -14.16 -12.40
N GLU A 25 -3.15 -14.71 -13.27
CA GLU A 25 -3.48 -14.12 -14.57
C GLU A 25 -3.91 -12.65 -14.48
N ASP A 26 -4.77 -12.34 -13.50
CA ASP A 26 -5.30 -10.97 -13.35
C ASP A 26 -4.26 -9.96 -12.87
N MET A 27 -3.09 -10.42 -12.47
CA MET A 27 -2.00 -9.56 -12.00
C MET A 27 -1.00 -9.20 -13.10
N LEU A 28 -1.17 -9.77 -14.28
CA LEU A 28 -0.22 -9.60 -15.39
C LEU A 28 -0.43 -8.29 -16.12
N ALA A 29 0.69 -7.70 -16.59
CA ALA A 29 0.66 -6.43 -17.32
C ALA A 29 -0.30 -6.47 -18.50
N VAL A 30 -0.30 -7.57 -19.25
CA VAL A 30 -1.16 -7.71 -20.43
C VAL A 30 -2.65 -7.66 -20.06
N ASN A 31 -3.01 -8.10 -18.88
CA ASN A 31 -4.41 -8.13 -18.43
C ASN A 31 -4.81 -6.88 -17.66
N VAL A 32 -3.87 -6.25 -16.99
CA VAL A 32 -4.11 -4.99 -16.28
C VAL A 32 -4.16 -3.81 -17.25
N GLY A 33 -3.51 -3.94 -18.40
CA GLY A 33 -3.45 -2.86 -19.38
C GLY A 33 -2.24 -1.96 -19.21
N SER A 34 -1.27 -2.39 -18.42
CA SER A 34 -0.08 -1.58 -18.15
C SER A 34 1.12 -1.98 -19.01
N GLY A 35 0.95 -2.93 -19.92
CA GLY A 35 2.00 -3.40 -20.81
C GLY A 35 1.50 -4.55 -21.65
N CYS A 36 2.39 -5.11 -22.47
CA CYS A 36 2.03 -6.15 -23.45
C CYS A 36 2.52 -7.54 -23.06
N LEU A 37 3.18 -7.68 -21.92
CA LEU A 37 3.82 -8.93 -21.56
C LEU A 37 3.13 -9.64 -20.41
N ARG A 38 3.42 -10.93 -20.28
CA ARG A 38 2.83 -11.78 -19.25
C ARG A 38 3.74 -11.81 -18.02
N VAL A 39 3.89 -10.67 -17.38
CA VAL A 39 4.69 -10.49 -16.17
C VAL A 39 3.88 -9.67 -15.17
N LEU A 40 4.26 -9.74 -13.91
CA LEU A 40 3.61 -8.96 -12.86
C LEU A 40 3.56 -7.49 -13.26
N ALA A 41 2.36 -6.93 -13.29
CA ALA A 41 2.17 -5.52 -13.66
C ALA A 41 2.74 -4.59 -12.59
N THR A 42 3.40 -3.53 -13.01
CA THR A 42 3.91 -2.53 -12.07
C THR A 42 2.80 -1.97 -11.16
N PRO A 43 1.63 -1.57 -11.69
CA PRO A 43 0.57 -1.11 -10.78
C PRO A 43 0.08 -2.18 -9.79
N THR A 44 0.17 -3.46 -10.16
CA THR A 44 -0.20 -4.52 -9.23
C THR A 44 0.81 -4.62 -8.09
N ALA A 45 2.11 -4.53 -8.40
CA ALA A 45 3.13 -4.53 -7.36
C ALA A 45 2.93 -3.35 -6.41
N ILE A 46 2.61 -2.18 -6.95
CA ILE A 46 2.32 -0.99 -6.15
C ILE A 46 1.08 -1.20 -5.28
N ALA A 47 0.02 -1.78 -5.83
CA ALA A 47 -1.19 -2.06 -5.06
C ALA A 47 -0.90 -2.94 -3.84
N LEU A 48 -0.01 -3.93 -3.99
CA LEU A 48 0.39 -4.78 -2.87
C LEU A 48 1.20 -4.01 -1.82
N MET A 49 2.04 -3.07 -2.26
CA MET A 49 2.77 -2.20 -1.35
C MET A 49 1.81 -1.29 -0.59
N GLU A 50 0.79 -0.78 -1.26
CA GLU A 50 -0.25 0.03 -0.63
C GLU A 50 -1.05 -0.80 0.37
N GLU A 51 -1.37 -2.03 0.03
CA GLU A 51 -2.10 -2.92 0.94
C GLU A 51 -1.34 -3.13 2.24
N ALA A 52 -0.07 -3.45 2.15
CA ALA A 52 0.76 -3.67 3.34
C ALA A 52 0.85 -2.39 4.19
N SER A 53 1.04 -1.25 3.54
CA SER A 53 1.17 0.03 4.22
C SER A 53 -0.13 0.44 4.92
N THR A 54 -1.27 0.22 4.26
CA THR A 54 -2.59 0.49 4.83
C THR A 54 -2.80 -0.32 6.10
N LYS A 55 -2.45 -1.59 6.05
CA LYS A 55 -2.61 -2.47 7.21
C LYS A 55 -1.77 -2.01 8.40
N ILE A 56 -0.55 -1.54 8.15
CA ILE A 56 0.28 -0.98 9.21
C ILE A 56 -0.39 0.26 9.81
N ALA A 57 -0.76 1.21 8.97
CA ALA A 57 -1.34 2.47 9.44
C ALA A 57 -2.63 2.23 10.23
N ASP A 58 -3.47 1.32 9.77
CA ASP A 58 -4.75 1.03 10.42
C ASP A 58 -4.57 0.47 11.84
N THR A 59 -3.43 -0.15 12.15
CA THR A 59 -3.18 -0.61 13.51
C THR A 59 -2.96 0.55 14.48
N LEU A 60 -2.68 1.74 13.98
CA LEU A 60 -2.40 2.93 14.78
C LEU A 60 -3.60 3.88 14.88
N LEU A 61 -4.66 3.60 14.17
CA LEU A 61 -5.78 4.53 14.02
C LEU A 61 -7.07 3.93 14.55
N SER A 62 -8.00 4.78 14.96
CA SER A 62 -9.31 4.33 15.39
C SER A 62 -10.13 3.88 14.17
N GLU A 63 -11.24 3.20 14.44
CA GLU A 63 -12.02 2.54 13.41
C GLU A 63 -12.63 3.49 12.37
N GLU A 64 -12.92 4.71 12.77
CA GLU A 64 -13.50 5.70 11.85
C GLU A 64 -12.46 6.35 10.95
N ILE A 65 -11.19 6.10 11.20
CA ILE A 65 -10.09 6.75 10.49
C ILE A 65 -9.32 5.71 9.70
N THR A 66 -8.93 6.07 8.49
CA THR A 66 -8.04 5.24 7.67
C THR A 66 -7.06 6.16 6.95
N THR A 67 -6.29 5.60 6.05
CA THR A 67 -5.38 6.40 5.24
C THR A 67 -5.69 6.22 3.76
N VAL A 68 -5.32 7.24 2.99
CA VAL A 68 -5.33 7.17 1.53
C VAL A 68 -3.93 7.47 1.02
N GLY A 69 -3.58 6.88 -0.11
CA GLY A 69 -2.27 7.09 -0.72
C GLY A 69 -2.16 8.49 -1.33
N THR A 70 -1.02 9.12 -1.15
CA THR A 70 -0.77 10.46 -1.68
C THR A 70 0.46 10.53 -2.58
N LEU A 71 1.38 9.60 -2.43
CA LEU A 71 2.61 9.60 -3.23
C LEU A 71 3.14 8.18 -3.35
N VAL A 72 3.56 7.85 -4.56
CA VAL A 72 4.25 6.59 -4.85
C VAL A 72 5.46 6.93 -5.70
N ASN A 73 6.63 6.50 -5.26
CA ASN A 73 7.86 6.66 -6.03
C ASN A 73 8.60 5.33 -5.98
N ILE A 74 8.33 4.50 -6.97
CA ILE A 74 8.75 3.10 -7.00
C ILE A 74 9.53 2.83 -8.28
N GLU A 75 10.64 2.08 -8.14
CA GLU A 75 11.33 1.51 -9.29
C GLU A 75 11.01 0.02 -9.35
N HIS A 76 10.51 -0.42 -10.49
CA HIS A 76 10.24 -1.83 -10.76
C HIS A 76 11.41 -2.35 -11.60
N ILE A 77 12.31 -3.09 -10.98
CA ILE A 77 13.63 -3.35 -11.55
C ILE A 77 13.80 -4.75 -12.13
N SER A 78 12.87 -5.66 -11.86
CA SER A 78 12.98 -7.03 -12.36
C SER A 78 11.61 -7.62 -12.59
N PRO A 79 11.36 -8.31 -13.70
CA PRO A 79 10.06 -8.89 -14.00
C PRO A 79 9.84 -10.22 -13.28
N SER A 80 8.59 -10.53 -13.01
CA SER A 80 8.21 -11.81 -12.39
C SER A 80 7.11 -12.45 -13.22
N PRO A 81 7.26 -13.73 -13.60
CA PRO A 81 6.25 -14.41 -14.41
C PRO A 81 5.11 -14.94 -13.57
N ILE A 82 4.07 -15.44 -14.24
CA ILE A 82 2.96 -16.11 -13.57
C ILE A 82 3.49 -17.25 -12.72
N GLY A 83 2.91 -17.42 -11.54
CA GLY A 83 3.33 -18.46 -10.61
C GLY A 83 4.44 -18.06 -9.66
N ALA A 84 5.11 -16.93 -9.90
CA ALA A 84 6.14 -16.45 -8.99
C ALA A 84 5.52 -16.05 -7.66
N LYS A 85 6.25 -16.29 -6.58
CA LYS A 85 5.82 -15.88 -5.25
C LYS A 85 6.40 -14.50 -4.94
N ILE A 86 5.51 -13.56 -4.72
CA ILE A 86 5.89 -12.17 -4.44
C ILE A 86 5.77 -11.93 -2.95
N ARG A 87 6.86 -11.43 -2.35
CA ARG A 87 6.88 -11.00 -0.96
C ARG A 87 7.04 -9.50 -0.93
N VAL A 88 6.06 -8.81 -0.39
CA VAL A 88 6.08 -7.36 -0.28
C VAL A 88 6.31 -6.98 1.16
N GLU A 89 7.27 -6.09 1.38
CA GLU A 89 7.60 -5.58 2.70
C GLU A 89 7.33 -4.09 2.75
N SER A 90 6.61 -3.67 3.77
CA SER A 90 6.43 -2.24 4.05
C SER A 90 6.91 -1.95 5.46
N THR A 91 7.60 -0.84 5.62
CA THR A 91 8.08 -0.39 6.92
C THR A 91 7.69 1.06 7.10
N LEU A 92 7.01 1.35 8.21
CA LEU A 92 6.68 2.72 8.56
C LEU A 92 7.93 3.38 9.10
N VAL A 93 8.40 4.42 8.42
CA VAL A 93 9.64 5.11 8.81
C VAL A 93 9.39 6.40 9.56
N GLU A 94 8.22 7.01 9.34
CA GLU A 94 7.90 8.27 9.99
C GLU A 94 6.42 8.51 9.97
N THR A 95 5.86 9.02 11.07
CA THR A 95 4.49 9.51 11.09
C THR A 95 4.33 10.55 12.19
N ASP A 96 3.50 11.54 11.89
CA ASP A 96 3.03 12.50 12.88
C ASP A 96 1.55 12.25 13.20
N GLY A 97 1.05 11.10 12.75
CA GLY A 97 -0.36 10.73 12.93
C GLY A 97 -1.27 11.21 11.83
N ARG A 98 -0.83 12.14 11.04
CA ARG A 98 -1.55 12.60 9.87
C ARG A 98 -0.88 12.10 8.60
N ILE A 99 0.42 12.29 8.50
CA ILE A 99 1.20 11.83 7.35
C ILE A 99 1.94 10.57 7.75
N PHE A 100 1.92 9.56 6.89
CA PHE A 100 2.59 8.30 7.09
C PHE A 100 3.55 8.09 5.93
N LYS A 101 4.82 7.85 6.25
CA LYS A 101 5.86 7.60 5.24
C LYS A 101 6.38 6.19 5.38
N PHE A 102 6.37 5.46 4.28
CA PHE A 102 6.77 4.05 4.24
C PHE A 102 7.92 3.83 3.27
N ASP A 103 8.82 2.94 3.66
CA ASP A 103 9.76 2.31 2.74
C ASP A 103 9.11 1.01 2.30
N VAL A 104 9.13 0.74 1.00
CA VAL A 104 8.48 -0.46 0.47
C VAL A 104 9.43 -1.21 -0.45
N LYS A 105 9.36 -2.53 -0.39
CA LYS A 105 10.17 -3.43 -1.23
C LYS A 105 9.34 -4.62 -1.64
N ALA A 106 9.66 -5.17 -2.79
CA ALA A 106 9.04 -6.40 -3.24
C ALA A 106 10.11 -7.32 -3.79
N TYR A 107 9.95 -8.60 -3.50
CA TYR A 107 10.89 -9.65 -3.92
C TYR A 107 10.09 -10.77 -4.57
N ASP A 108 10.71 -11.46 -5.52
CA ASP A 108 10.23 -12.78 -5.90
C ASP A 108 11.18 -13.83 -5.30
N ASP A 109 11.10 -15.08 -5.75
CA ASP A 109 11.94 -16.14 -5.18
C ASP A 109 13.43 -15.97 -5.54
N VAL A 110 13.75 -15.09 -6.47
CA VAL A 110 15.10 -14.94 -7.01
C VAL A 110 15.77 -13.66 -6.54
N CYS A 111 15.04 -12.53 -6.54
CA CYS A 111 15.69 -11.24 -6.33
C CYS A 111 14.70 -10.16 -5.86
N LEU A 112 15.27 -9.00 -5.52
CA LEU A 112 14.50 -7.79 -5.31
C LEU A 112 13.92 -7.37 -6.66
N ILE A 113 12.60 -7.16 -6.73
CA ILE A 113 11.96 -6.81 -7.99
C ILE A 113 11.49 -5.36 -8.04
N ALA A 114 11.25 -4.73 -6.88
CA ALA A 114 10.80 -3.34 -6.84
C ALA A 114 11.11 -2.73 -5.49
N GLN A 115 11.32 -1.42 -5.47
CA GLN A 115 11.55 -0.72 -4.21
C GLN A 115 11.29 0.78 -4.36
N GLY A 116 11.03 1.42 -3.24
CA GLY A 116 10.86 2.86 -3.21
C GLY A 116 10.19 3.34 -1.96
N VAL A 117 9.45 4.45 -2.10
CA VAL A 117 8.78 5.09 -0.97
C VAL A 117 7.30 5.30 -1.30
N HIS A 118 6.50 5.34 -0.25
CA HIS A 118 5.06 5.51 -0.37
C HIS A 118 4.56 6.34 0.81
N ASN A 119 3.80 7.38 0.51
CA ASN A 119 3.21 8.22 1.55
C ASN A 119 1.70 8.09 1.56
N ARG A 120 1.14 8.19 2.76
CA ARG A 120 -0.30 8.14 2.96
C ARG A 120 -0.70 9.24 3.95
N VAL A 121 -1.96 9.60 3.96
CA VAL A 121 -2.50 10.60 4.89
C VAL A 121 -3.75 10.04 5.55
N SER A 122 -3.90 10.33 6.85
CA SER A 122 -5.09 9.87 7.58
C SER A 122 -6.29 10.74 7.24
N VAL A 123 -7.46 10.10 7.12
CA VAL A 123 -8.71 10.76 6.79
C VAL A 123 -9.84 10.10 7.57
N LYS A 124 -10.90 10.85 7.84
CA LYS A 124 -12.13 10.29 8.38
C LYS A 124 -12.89 9.63 7.24
N LYS A 125 -13.17 8.34 7.39
CA LYS A 125 -13.74 7.53 6.31
C LYS A 125 -14.99 8.15 5.70
N GLU A 126 -15.98 8.41 6.51
CA GLU A 126 -17.27 8.91 6.02
C GLU A 126 -17.16 10.29 5.37
N LYS A 127 -16.46 11.19 6.03
CA LYS A 127 -16.33 12.55 5.55
C LYS A 127 -15.53 12.58 4.23
N PHE A 128 -14.50 11.80 4.15
CA PHE A 128 -13.66 11.74 2.94
C PHE A 128 -14.45 11.19 1.76
N GLN A 129 -15.19 10.10 2.00
CA GLN A 129 -16.02 9.49 0.95
C GLN A 129 -17.12 10.45 0.50
N SER A 130 -17.77 11.13 1.44
CA SER A 130 -18.81 12.10 1.10
C SER A 130 -18.27 13.22 0.22
N LYS A 131 -17.09 13.73 0.55
CA LYS A 131 -16.48 14.79 -0.27
C LYS A 131 -16.19 14.33 -1.69
N ALA A 132 -15.74 13.10 -1.82
CA ALA A 132 -15.48 12.55 -3.16
C ALA A 132 -16.78 12.44 -3.95
N ASP A 133 -17.84 11.94 -3.30
CA ASP A 133 -19.14 11.77 -3.95
C ASP A 133 -19.74 13.11 -4.36
N GLU A 134 -19.57 14.14 -3.52
CA GLU A 134 -20.08 15.48 -3.81
C GLU A 134 -19.48 16.13 -5.03
N LYS A 135 -18.28 15.70 -5.43
CA LYS A 135 -17.62 16.25 -6.61
C LYS A 135 -18.46 16.11 -7.86
N LEU A 136 -19.25 15.07 -7.94
CA LEU A 136 -20.14 14.83 -9.08
C LEU A 136 -21.58 15.19 -8.81
N GLY A 137 -21.84 15.88 -7.69
CA GLY A 137 -23.20 16.24 -7.31
C GLY A 137 -24.03 15.07 -6.80
N LYS A 138 -23.37 14.00 -6.35
CA LYS A 138 -24.04 12.80 -5.87
C LYS A 138 -24.06 12.82 -4.35
N VAL A 139 -24.99 13.45 -3.78
CA VAL A 139 -25.03 13.56 -2.32
C VAL A 139 -26.24 12.83 -1.78
#